data_6eec2c01eb13ac447bde9c65698f3437
#
_entry.id   6eec2c01eb13ac447bde9c65698f3437
#
_cell.length_a   1.000
_cell.length_b   1.000
_cell.length_c   1.000
_cell.angle_alpha   90.00
_cell.angle_beta   90.00
_cell.angle_gamma   90.00
#
_symmetry.space_group_name_H-M   'P 1'
#
loop_
_entity.id
_entity.type
_entity.pdbx_description
1 polymer ?
#
loop_
_entity_poly.entity_id
_entity_poly.type
_entity_poly.pdbx_seq_one_letter_code
_entity_poly.pdbx_strand_id
1 'polypeptide(L)'
;MADQVPAASGWGAPAGPPDPKRWIALVILSSTLFIIVLDNTILNVAVPTIIRQFHTQVSSMQWVISGYSLIFASLLISFGRLGDIVGRRRMFFIGATLFAIGSLIASLSQSVVQLFIGESLIEGVGAAMMLPATLSILSATFRGRERGVAFAVWGSVAGGAGALGPWVGGILTTDYSWRWAFRVNVVIAPLAIFAGIFYVHESKDERANGLDPAGVVAVTAGLLALVFGIIEGARYGWWKPIGDQTLGGWKWPLHAVSVVPVSLTVSVVVLAVFVLLEVRRVTAGRPVVFDFTDLVHRGFRYGLINTTVLAMGEFGAFFVLPIFLQAGLHLSAIRSGTWLLPAGVMAFVGGGIGGLLSRRFGPKYVITVGLTLEAIGIWLYVAAFSHSTTFLSLLPALMLHGIGIGFATSQLTNVVLSDIPPQKAGSASGAAGMVRQVGTALGIALIGAIFVSQATSHVRHDLANAKGIPPAVRVQVLKGVGDGIGGGAPVGASGNPIGRQVSSIVSNGVADAARPAVAFAGFVVTTGALISLLVPNIPAEPHVPASPWPATTEADVPAPDPDAELESFSTS
;
A
#
# COMPACT_ATOMS: atom_id res chain seq x y z
N MET A 1 -39.48 -37.27 9.29
CA MET A 1 -38.92 -36.65 8.08
C MET A 1 -37.94 -35.56 8.57
N ALA A 2 -36.70 -35.90 8.69
CA ALA A 2 -35.63 -34.94 9.03
C ALA A 2 -35.03 -34.48 7.67
N ASP A 3 -35.26 -33.20 7.37
CA ASP A 3 -34.71 -32.57 6.18
C ASP A 3 -33.18 -32.68 6.23
N GLN A 4 -32.62 -33.45 5.31
CA GLN A 4 -31.21 -33.45 5.00
C GLN A 4 -30.88 -32.10 4.36
N VAL A 5 -30.29 -31.19 5.15
CA VAL A 5 -29.64 -30.00 4.62
C VAL A 5 -28.50 -30.48 3.71
N PRO A 6 -28.52 -30.17 2.41
CA PRO A 6 -27.41 -30.54 1.54
C PRO A 6 -26.14 -29.87 2.08
N ALA A 7 -25.13 -30.69 2.38
CA ALA A 7 -23.81 -30.18 2.69
C ALA A 7 -23.39 -29.23 1.56
N ALA A 8 -23.15 -27.94 1.90
CA ALA A 8 -22.71 -26.93 0.98
C ALA A 8 -21.40 -27.42 0.32
N SER A 9 -21.51 -27.92 -0.90
CA SER A 9 -20.39 -28.25 -1.77
C SER A 9 -19.72 -26.92 -2.15
N GLY A 10 -18.86 -26.44 -1.25
CA GLY A 10 -18.07 -25.26 -1.48
C GLY A 10 -17.06 -25.49 -2.60
N TRP A 11 -16.99 -24.49 -3.47
CA TRP A 11 -15.87 -24.16 -4.35
C TRP A 11 -15.24 -25.36 -5.09
N GLY A 12 -15.51 -25.46 -6.38
CA GLY A 12 -15.02 -26.49 -7.30
C GLY A 12 -13.56 -26.88 -7.16
N ALA A 13 -13.28 -27.68 -6.13
CA ALA A 13 -11.99 -28.23 -5.87
C ALA A 13 -11.87 -29.56 -6.60
N PRO A 14 -10.78 -29.83 -7.32
CA PRO A 14 -10.56 -31.15 -7.90
C PRO A 14 -10.66 -32.21 -6.80
N ALA A 15 -11.51 -33.20 -7.04
CA ALA A 15 -11.62 -34.37 -6.17
C ALA A 15 -10.36 -35.24 -6.34
N GLY A 16 -9.35 -34.97 -5.52
CA GLY A 16 -8.07 -35.69 -5.55
C GLY A 16 -7.20 -35.39 -4.34
N PRO A 17 -6.19 -36.24 -4.07
CA PRO A 17 -5.22 -35.96 -3.03
C PRO A 17 -4.50 -34.63 -3.32
N PRO A 18 -4.10 -33.89 -2.28
CA PRO A 18 -3.43 -32.60 -2.45
C PRO A 18 -2.12 -32.76 -3.23
N ASP A 19 -1.88 -31.90 -4.21
CA ASP A 19 -0.64 -31.89 -5.00
C ASP A 19 0.57 -31.80 -4.06
N PRO A 20 1.49 -32.77 -4.08
CA PRO A 20 2.70 -32.73 -3.24
C PRO A 20 3.59 -31.50 -3.53
N LYS A 21 3.48 -30.91 -4.71
CA LYS A 21 4.26 -29.76 -5.15
C LYS A 21 3.63 -28.40 -4.77
N ARG A 22 2.48 -28.37 -4.08
CA ARG A 22 1.77 -27.14 -3.67
C ARG A 22 2.63 -26.15 -2.87
N TRP A 23 3.59 -26.64 -2.09
CA TRP A 23 4.49 -25.79 -1.33
C TRP A 23 5.47 -25.01 -2.21
N ILE A 24 5.85 -25.57 -3.38
CA ILE A 24 6.65 -24.85 -4.38
C ILE A 24 5.81 -23.72 -4.99
N ALA A 25 4.53 -23.97 -5.28
CA ALA A 25 3.62 -22.93 -5.74
C ALA A 25 3.49 -21.78 -4.69
N LEU A 26 3.45 -22.10 -3.39
CA LEU A 26 3.45 -21.09 -2.33
C LEU A 26 4.70 -20.21 -2.38
N VAL A 27 5.90 -20.80 -2.56
CA VAL A 27 7.16 -20.06 -2.66
C VAL A 27 7.13 -19.11 -3.86
N ILE A 28 6.66 -19.59 -5.03
CA ILE A 28 6.56 -18.80 -6.26
C ILE A 28 5.60 -17.62 -6.06
N LEU A 29 4.40 -17.88 -5.53
CA LEU A 29 3.38 -16.84 -5.30
C LEU A 29 3.83 -15.85 -4.21
N SER A 30 4.56 -16.32 -3.19
CA SER A 30 5.13 -15.45 -2.16
C SER A 30 6.28 -14.60 -2.68
N SER A 31 7.09 -15.09 -3.62
CA SER A 31 8.16 -14.29 -4.22
C SER A 31 7.63 -13.13 -5.05
N THR A 32 6.47 -13.28 -5.69
CA THR A 32 5.82 -12.18 -6.41
C THR A 32 5.20 -11.15 -5.46
N LEU A 33 4.63 -11.58 -4.33
CA LEU A 33 4.22 -10.65 -3.29
C LEU A 33 5.44 -9.90 -2.71
N PHE A 34 6.53 -10.61 -2.49
CA PHE A 34 7.78 -10.01 -2.01
C PHE A 34 8.22 -8.86 -2.89
N ILE A 35 8.28 -9.03 -4.22
CA ILE A 35 8.69 -7.95 -5.13
C ILE A 35 7.69 -6.78 -5.13
N ILE A 36 6.38 -7.02 -5.10
CA ILE A 36 5.35 -5.96 -5.05
C ILE A 36 5.53 -5.08 -3.80
N VAL A 37 5.76 -5.70 -2.63
CA VAL A 37 5.91 -4.96 -1.36
C VAL A 37 7.29 -4.31 -1.26
N LEU A 38 8.33 -5.02 -1.68
CA LEU A 38 9.70 -4.54 -1.68
C LEU A 38 9.83 -3.29 -2.55
N ASP A 39 9.27 -3.31 -3.75
CA ASP A 39 9.28 -2.22 -4.71
C ASP A 39 8.73 -0.92 -4.13
N ASN A 40 7.54 -0.98 -3.54
CA ASN A 40 6.92 0.16 -2.86
C ASN A 40 7.78 0.77 -1.74
N THR A 41 8.59 -0.02 -1.08
CA THR A 41 9.39 0.42 0.08
C THR A 41 10.80 0.85 -0.29
N ILE A 42 11.42 0.20 -1.27
CA ILE A 42 12.74 0.59 -1.81
C ILE A 42 12.70 1.98 -2.42
N LEU A 43 11.66 2.26 -3.23
CA LEU A 43 11.53 3.52 -3.96
C LEU A 43 11.54 4.73 -3.04
N ASN A 44 10.93 4.64 -1.85
CA ASN A 44 10.91 5.74 -0.88
C ASN A 44 12.32 6.22 -0.48
N VAL A 45 13.26 5.30 -0.29
CA VAL A 45 14.67 5.65 0.05
C VAL A 45 15.42 6.21 -1.16
N ALA A 46 15.05 5.79 -2.38
CA ALA A 46 15.65 6.27 -3.62
C ALA A 46 15.15 7.66 -4.05
N VAL A 47 13.97 8.11 -3.57
CA VAL A 47 13.35 9.40 -3.94
C VAL A 47 14.34 10.57 -3.95
N PRO A 48 15.11 10.87 -2.88
CA PRO A 48 16.01 12.01 -2.90
C PRO A 48 17.12 11.91 -3.96
N THR A 49 17.58 10.70 -4.26
CA THR A 49 18.60 10.46 -5.28
C THR A 49 18.04 10.63 -6.69
N ILE A 50 16.81 10.16 -6.95
CA ILE A 50 16.10 10.34 -8.22
C ILE A 50 15.83 11.81 -8.47
N ILE A 51 15.36 12.55 -7.46
CA ILE A 51 15.12 14.00 -7.55
C ILE A 51 16.41 14.73 -7.97
N ARG A 52 17.54 14.42 -7.33
CA ARG A 52 18.85 15.00 -7.68
C ARG A 52 19.28 14.66 -9.10
N GLN A 53 19.13 13.38 -9.50
CA GLN A 53 19.59 12.92 -10.81
C GLN A 53 18.76 13.44 -11.98
N PHE A 54 17.45 13.54 -11.81
CA PHE A 54 16.54 14.03 -12.84
C PHE A 54 16.30 15.54 -12.75
N HIS A 55 16.88 16.22 -11.76
CA HIS A 55 16.62 17.64 -11.48
C HIS A 55 15.13 17.97 -11.44
N THR A 56 14.37 17.13 -10.71
CA THR A 56 12.91 17.16 -10.65
C THR A 56 12.39 17.57 -9.27
N GLN A 57 11.08 17.65 -9.13
CA GLN A 57 10.40 18.11 -7.91
C GLN A 57 9.95 16.93 -7.03
N VAL A 58 9.76 17.19 -5.73
CA VAL A 58 9.15 16.24 -4.79
C VAL A 58 7.74 15.86 -5.27
N SER A 59 6.96 16.83 -5.78
CA SER A 59 5.62 16.58 -6.34
C SER A 59 5.63 15.58 -7.50
N SER A 60 6.68 15.62 -8.33
CA SER A 60 6.83 14.62 -9.41
C SER A 60 7.02 13.20 -8.87
N MET A 61 7.77 13.04 -7.78
CA MET A 61 7.93 11.74 -7.12
C MET A 61 6.67 11.32 -6.35
N GLN A 62 5.94 12.28 -5.78
CA GLN A 62 4.60 12.01 -5.23
C GLN A 62 3.68 11.44 -6.30
N TRP A 63 3.72 11.98 -7.52
CA TRP A 63 2.95 11.46 -8.65
C TRP A 63 3.35 10.04 -9.02
N VAL A 64 4.65 9.72 -9.04
CA VAL A 64 5.12 8.36 -9.35
C VAL A 64 4.56 7.37 -8.32
N ILE A 65 4.75 7.63 -7.01
CA ILE A 65 4.34 6.69 -5.96
C ILE A 65 2.81 6.67 -5.78
N SER A 66 2.17 7.85 -5.74
CA SER A 66 0.70 7.92 -5.60
C SER A 66 -0.02 7.40 -6.84
N GLY A 67 0.53 7.65 -8.04
CA GLY A 67 0.00 7.13 -9.30
C GLY A 67 -0.02 5.61 -9.33
N TYR A 68 1.07 4.96 -8.92
CA TYR A 68 1.12 3.52 -8.74
C TYR A 68 -0.01 3.02 -7.83
N SER A 69 -0.10 3.59 -6.63
CA SER A 69 -1.10 3.20 -5.63
C SER A 69 -2.54 3.40 -6.13
N LEU A 70 -2.81 4.49 -6.86
CA LEU A 70 -4.14 4.78 -7.41
C LEU A 70 -4.54 3.82 -8.53
N ILE A 71 -3.62 3.54 -9.45
CA ILE A 71 -3.87 2.60 -10.56
C ILE A 71 -4.08 1.21 -9.99
N PHE A 72 -3.22 0.80 -9.07
CA PHE A 72 -3.36 -0.45 -8.35
C PHE A 72 -4.72 -0.56 -7.65
N ALA A 73 -5.11 0.46 -6.85
CA ALA A 73 -6.39 0.48 -6.14
C ALA A 73 -7.59 0.35 -7.08
N SER A 74 -7.59 1.16 -8.14
CA SER A 74 -8.72 1.25 -9.08
C SER A 74 -8.99 -0.04 -9.84
N LEU A 75 -7.94 -0.80 -10.13
CA LEU A 75 -8.01 -2.01 -10.95
C LEU A 75 -8.06 -3.30 -10.13
N LEU A 76 -7.69 -3.26 -8.85
CA LEU A 76 -7.52 -4.44 -7.99
C LEU A 76 -8.74 -5.35 -7.99
N ILE A 77 -9.94 -4.81 -7.74
CA ILE A 77 -11.18 -5.58 -7.64
C ILE A 77 -11.58 -6.11 -9.02
N SER A 78 -11.45 -5.26 -10.05
CA SER A 78 -11.83 -5.64 -11.42
C SER A 78 -10.93 -6.73 -11.98
N PHE A 79 -9.63 -6.69 -11.72
CA PHE A 79 -8.72 -7.76 -12.15
C PHE A 79 -8.83 -9.01 -11.31
N GLY A 80 -9.20 -8.90 -10.03
CA GLY A 80 -9.60 -10.05 -9.24
C GLY A 80 -10.76 -10.80 -9.89
N ARG A 81 -11.82 -10.06 -10.25
CA ARG A 81 -13.00 -10.63 -10.92
C ARG A 81 -12.68 -11.12 -12.34
N LEU A 82 -11.86 -10.40 -13.08
CA LEU A 82 -11.42 -10.86 -14.40
C LEU A 82 -10.62 -12.17 -14.29
N GLY A 83 -9.82 -12.33 -13.26
CA GLY A 83 -9.11 -13.57 -12.96
C GLY A 83 -10.04 -14.75 -12.68
N ASP A 84 -11.14 -14.50 -11.99
CA ASP A 84 -12.17 -15.53 -11.75
C ASP A 84 -12.85 -15.98 -13.06
N ILE A 85 -13.04 -15.06 -14.04
CA ILE A 85 -13.67 -15.35 -15.34
C ILE A 85 -12.68 -15.99 -16.33
N VAL A 86 -11.50 -15.37 -16.51
CA VAL A 86 -10.52 -15.74 -17.57
C VAL A 86 -9.60 -16.87 -17.11
N GLY A 87 -9.34 -16.93 -15.80
CA GLY A 87 -8.40 -17.86 -15.19
C GLY A 87 -7.36 -17.12 -14.35
N ARG A 88 -7.20 -17.58 -13.10
CA ARG A 88 -6.33 -16.93 -12.09
C ARG A 88 -4.85 -17.04 -12.44
N ARG A 89 -4.44 -18.22 -12.94
CA ARG A 89 -3.06 -18.45 -13.39
C ARG A 89 -2.70 -17.57 -14.59
N ARG A 90 -3.62 -17.42 -15.56
CA ARG A 90 -3.41 -16.53 -16.72
C ARG A 90 -3.25 -15.09 -16.27
N MET A 91 -4.12 -14.59 -15.37
CA MET A 91 -4.02 -13.25 -14.81
C MET A 91 -2.69 -13.04 -14.06
N PHE A 92 -2.26 -14.02 -13.29
CA PHE A 92 -0.97 -14.00 -12.61
C PHE A 92 0.20 -13.83 -13.60
N PHE A 93 0.25 -14.62 -14.68
CA PHE A 93 1.34 -14.53 -15.65
C PHE A 93 1.32 -13.24 -16.46
N ILE A 94 0.14 -12.79 -16.91
CA ILE A 94 0.01 -11.50 -17.61
C ILE A 94 0.45 -10.37 -16.67
N GLY A 95 -0.01 -10.37 -15.42
CA GLY A 95 0.35 -9.39 -14.41
C GLY A 95 1.86 -9.38 -14.12
N ALA A 96 2.48 -10.55 -13.91
CA ALA A 96 3.92 -10.67 -13.67
C ALA A 96 4.76 -10.22 -14.89
N THR A 97 4.28 -10.47 -16.10
CA THR A 97 4.92 -10.00 -17.33
C THR A 97 4.85 -8.48 -17.44
N LEU A 98 3.67 -7.88 -17.21
CA LEU A 98 3.52 -6.42 -17.20
C LEU A 98 4.36 -5.79 -16.10
N PHE A 99 4.39 -6.38 -14.90
CA PHE A 99 5.20 -5.93 -13.78
C PHE A 99 6.69 -5.92 -14.16
N ALA A 100 7.20 -7.00 -14.77
CA ALA A 100 8.59 -7.07 -15.24
C ALA A 100 8.89 -6.04 -16.35
N ILE A 101 7.98 -5.84 -17.31
CA ILE A 101 8.13 -4.84 -18.36
C ILE A 101 8.12 -3.42 -17.79
N GLY A 102 7.20 -3.12 -16.86
CA GLY A 102 7.14 -1.83 -16.17
C GLY A 102 8.42 -1.54 -15.41
N SER A 103 8.91 -2.49 -14.62
CA SER A 103 10.19 -2.42 -13.91
C SER A 103 11.38 -2.25 -14.85
N LEU A 104 11.38 -2.91 -16.01
CA LEU A 104 12.43 -2.73 -17.01
C LEU A 104 12.43 -1.30 -17.54
N ILE A 105 11.27 -0.76 -17.93
CA ILE A 105 11.12 0.62 -18.41
C ILE A 105 11.55 1.60 -17.31
N ALA A 106 11.10 1.40 -16.06
CA ALA A 106 11.49 2.22 -14.91
C ALA A 106 13.01 2.18 -14.68
N SER A 107 13.65 1.00 -14.78
CA SER A 107 15.10 0.85 -14.62
C SER A 107 15.92 1.54 -15.69
N LEU A 108 15.38 1.70 -16.90
CA LEU A 108 16.02 2.33 -18.06
C LEU A 108 15.63 3.82 -18.20
N SER A 109 14.74 4.33 -17.35
CA SER A 109 14.20 5.68 -17.46
C SER A 109 15.29 6.76 -17.41
N GLN A 110 15.13 7.78 -18.28
CA GLN A 110 15.98 8.98 -18.36
C GLN A 110 15.22 10.25 -17.90
N SER A 111 13.92 10.10 -17.61
CA SER A 111 13.07 11.19 -17.15
C SER A 111 11.99 10.66 -16.18
N VAL A 112 11.43 11.58 -15.39
CA VAL A 112 10.32 11.25 -14.47
C VAL A 112 9.09 10.74 -15.20
N VAL A 113 8.84 11.24 -16.43
CA VAL A 113 7.70 10.78 -17.25
C VAL A 113 7.87 9.32 -17.64
N GLN A 114 9.08 8.92 -18.07
CA GLN A 114 9.37 7.51 -18.38
C GLN A 114 9.28 6.63 -17.12
N LEU A 115 9.78 7.15 -15.97
CA LEU A 115 9.67 6.46 -14.69
C LEU A 115 8.19 6.28 -14.31
N PHE A 116 7.36 7.31 -14.45
CA PHE A 116 5.92 7.25 -14.19
C PHE A 116 5.22 6.23 -15.10
N ILE A 117 5.56 6.18 -16.38
CA ILE A 117 4.98 5.20 -17.31
C ILE A 117 5.36 3.77 -16.90
N GLY A 118 6.63 3.54 -16.60
CA GLY A 118 7.11 2.22 -16.19
C GLY A 118 6.51 1.77 -14.86
N GLU A 119 6.77 2.53 -13.82
CA GLU A 119 6.41 2.24 -12.43
C GLU A 119 4.91 2.39 -12.19
N SER A 120 4.34 3.58 -12.44
CA SER A 120 2.97 3.84 -12.01
C SER A 120 1.94 3.20 -12.94
N LEU A 121 2.09 3.34 -14.26
CA LEU A 121 1.10 2.84 -15.21
C LEU A 121 1.24 1.32 -15.42
N ILE A 122 2.40 0.87 -15.91
CA ILE A 122 2.54 -0.52 -16.37
C ILE A 122 2.72 -1.47 -15.19
N GLU A 123 3.60 -1.13 -14.25
CA GLU A 123 3.87 -1.94 -13.07
C GLU A 123 2.67 -1.96 -12.11
N GLY A 124 2.00 -0.81 -11.90
CA GLY A 124 0.78 -0.71 -11.13
C GLY A 124 -0.37 -1.59 -11.67
N VAL A 125 -0.55 -1.64 -13.00
CA VAL A 125 -1.50 -2.57 -13.65
C VAL A 125 -1.08 -4.02 -13.40
N GLY A 126 0.22 -4.35 -13.57
CA GLY A 126 0.75 -5.68 -13.30
C GLY A 126 0.50 -6.15 -11.87
N ALA A 127 0.79 -5.30 -10.88
CA ALA A 127 0.54 -5.57 -9.46
C ALA A 127 -0.94 -5.81 -9.16
N ALA A 128 -1.84 -5.00 -9.76
CA ALA A 128 -3.28 -5.12 -9.61
C ALA A 128 -3.84 -6.44 -10.17
N MET A 129 -3.16 -7.02 -11.16
CA MET A 129 -3.50 -8.36 -11.69
C MET A 129 -2.92 -9.48 -10.83
N MET A 130 -1.67 -9.33 -10.34
CA MET A 130 -0.94 -10.36 -9.60
C MET A 130 -1.54 -10.61 -8.21
N LEU A 131 -1.80 -9.56 -7.43
CA LEU A 131 -2.14 -9.71 -6.01
C LEU A 131 -3.43 -10.50 -5.79
N PRO A 132 -4.58 -10.19 -6.42
CA PRO A 132 -5.79 -10.99 -6.24
C PRO A 132 -5.65 -12.40 -6.82
N ALA A 133 -4.91 -12.56 -7.91
CA ALA A 133 -4.64 -13.86 -8.49
C ALA A 133 -3.85 -14.77 -7.53
N THR A 134 -2.81 -14.25 -6.87
CA THR A 134 -2.03 -15.02 -5.87
C THR A 134 -2.88 -15.49 -4.71
N LEU A 135 -3.70 -14.60 -4.13
CA LEU A 135 -4.60 -14.92 -3.02
C LEU A 135 -5.62 -15.99 -3.41
N SER A 136 -6.20 -15.85 -4.60
CA SER A 136 -7.20 -16.79 -5.12
C SER A 136 -6.61 -18.16 -5.44
N ILE A 137 -5.39 -18.22 -6.02
CA ILE A 137 -4.68 -19.49 -6.29
C ILE A 137 -4.34 -20.17 -4.96
N LEU A 138 -3.80 -19.44 -3.97
CA LEU A 138 -3.50 -20.00 -2.64
C LEU A 138 -4.76 -20.56 -1.98
N SER A 139 -5.87 -19.83 -2.04
CA SER A 139 -7.16 -20.29 -1.51
C SER A 139 -7.68 -21.57 -2.16
N ALA A 140 -7.45 -21.75 -3.46
CA ALA A 140 -7.86 -22.93 -4.21
C ALA A 140 -6.92 -24.14 -3.98
N THR A 141 -5.61 -23.86 -3.77
CA THR A 141 -4.58 -24.89 -3.64
C THR A 141 -4.52 -25.50 -2.24
N PHE A 142 -4.70 -24.69 -1.19
CA PHE A 142 -4.57 -25.12 0.20
C PHE A 142 -5.94 -25.22 0.89
N ARG A 143 -6.13 -26.27 1.72
CA ARG A 143 -7.38 -26.54 2.44
C ARG A 143 -7.16 -26.70 3.93
N GLY A 144 -8.23 -26.51 4.72
CA GLY A 144 -8.24 -26.75 6.14
C GLY A 144 -7.08 -26.04 6.88
N ARG A 145 -6.38 -26.75 7.72
CA ARG A 145 -5.26 -26.24 8.54
C ARG A 145 -4.09 -25.74 7.69
N GLU A 146 -3.80 -26.40 6.56
CA GLU A 146 -2.70 -26.00 5.67
C GLU A 146 -2.94 -24.63 5.03
N ARG A 147 -4.20 -24.27 4.75
CA ARG A 147 -4.56 -22.95 4.23
C ARG A 147 -4.14 -21.85 5.21
N GLY A 148 -4.38 -22.03 6.50
CA GLY A 148 -3.93 -21.08 7.53
C GLY A 148 -2.41 -20.91 7.54
N VAL A 149 -1.66 -22.01 7.40
CA VAL A 149 -0.19 -21.96 7.33
C VAL A 149 0.29 -21.25 6.06
N ALA A 150 -0.31 -21.55 4.90
CA ALA A 150 0.06 -20.93 3.62
C ALA A 150 -0.16 -19.40 3.65
N PHE A 151 -1.30 -18.95 4.19
CA PHE A 151 -1.57 -17.52 4.35
C PHE A 151 -0.67 -16.85 5.39
N ALA A 152 -0.30 -17.55 6.46
CA ALA A 152 0.65 -17.04 7.45
C ALA A 152 2.05 -16.86 6.82
N VAL A 153 2.54 -17.81 6.04
CA VAL A 153 3.82 -17.71 5.30
C VAL A 153 3.75 -16.55 4.31
N TRP A 154 2.69 -16.49 3.50
CA TRP A 154 2.49 -15.43 2.52
C TRP A 154 2.47 -14.03 3.17
N GLY A 155 1.73 -13.86 4.27
CA GLY A 155 1.70 -12.61 5.03
C GLY A 155 3.04 -12.25 5.70
N SER A 156 3.78 -13.27 6.20
CA SER A 156 5.12 -13.06 6.76
C SER A 156 6.11 -12.58 5.71
N VAL A 157 6.01 -13.07 4.47
CA VAL A 157 6.85 -12.59 3.35
C VAL A 157 6.55 -11.13 3.04
N ALA A 158 5.28 -10.71 3.06
CA ALA A 158 4.91 -9.30 2.89
C ALA A 158 5.53 -8.41 3.98
N GLY A 159 5.40 -8.81 5.26
CA GLY A 159 5.99 -8.09 6.38
C GLY A 159 7.53 -8.03 6.29
N GLY A 160 8.18 -9.14 5.93
CA GLY A 160 9.63 -9.19 5.73
C GLY A 160 10.10 -8.28 4.59
N ALA A 161 9.39 -8.26 3.47
CA ALA A 161 9.69 -7.36 2.35
C ALA A 161 9.59 -5.89 2.75
N GLY A 162 8.52 -5.53 3.47
CA GLY A 162 8.34 -4.17 4.00
C GLY A 162 9.47 -3.75 4.95
N ALA A 163 9.92 -4.69 5.80
CA ALA A 163 11.02 -4.46 6.74
C ALA A 163 12.37 -4.26 6.05
N LEU A 164 12.66 -5.09 5.05
CA LEU A 164 13.94 -5.09 4.34
C LEU A 164 14.06 -3.98 3.29
N GLY A 165 12.92 -3.50 2.76
CA GLY A 165 12.88 -2.57 1.65
C GLY A 165 13.75 -1.32 1.83
N PRO A 166 13.60 -0.55 2.90
CA PRO A 166 14.40 0.65 3.10
C PRO A 166 15.90 0.36 3.20
N TRP A 167 16.30 -0.76 3.82
CA TRP A 167 17.71 -1.14 3.95
C TRP A 167 18.30 -1.62 2.63
N VAL A 168 17.61 -2.53 1.93
CA VAL A 168 18.02 -3.00 0.59
C VAL A 168 18.06 -1.82 -0.39
N GLY A 169 17.04 -0.95 -0.35
CA GLY A 169 17.00 0.26 -1.16
C GLY A 169 18.16 1.20 -0.90
N GLY A 170 18.55 1.34 0.37
CA GLY A 170 19.72 2.13 0.77
C GLY A 170 21.03 1.60 0.17
N ILE A 171 21.28 0.28 0.26
CA ILE A 171 22.43 -0.39 -0.33
C ILE A 171 22.42 -0.22 -1.85
N LEU A 172 21.34 -0.60 -2.50
CA LEU A 172 21.24 -0.54 -3.96
C LEU A 172 21.44 0.89 -4.50
N THR A 173 20.86 1.88 -3.81
CA THR A 173 20.95 3.29 -4.22
C THR A 173 22.35 3.87 -3.99
N THR A 174 23.04 3.47 -2.93
CA THR A 174 24.37 4.02 -2.57
C THR A 174 25.48 3.36 -3.34
N ASP A 175 25.52 2.01 -3.36
CA ASP A 175 26.68 1.25 -3.84
C ASP A 175 26.58 0.91 -5.34
N TYR A 176 25.37 0.96 -5.89
CA TYR A 176 25.13 0.64 -7.31
C TYR A 176 24.40 1.76 -8.04
N SER A 177 23.06 1.72 -8.02
CA SER A 177 22.18 2.73 -8.57
C SER A 177 20.75 2.48 -8.08
N TRP A 178 19.95 3.53 -7.89
CA TRP A 178 18.52 3.39 -7.60
C TRP A 178 17.78 2.54 -8.65
N ARG A 179 18.29 2.45 -9.87
CA ARG A 179 17.73 1.61 -10.94
C ARG A 179 17.71 0.12 -10.61
N TRP A 180 18.58 -0.31 -9.70
CA TRP A 180 18.59 -1.70 -9.24
C TRP A 180 17.36 -2.04 -8.40
N ALA A 181 16.69 -1.05 -7.80
CA ALA A 181 15.40 -1.27 -7.16
C ALA A 181 14.42 -1.99 -8.11
N PHE A 182 14.38 -1.54 -9.36
CA PHE A 182 13.53 -2.13 -10.41
C PHE A 182 14.15 -3.37 -11.07
N ARG A 183 15.48 -3.42 -11.23
CA ARG A 183 16.15 -4.56 -11.86
C ARG A 183 15.96 -5.86 -11.08
N VAL A 184 15.83 -5.80 -9.75
CA VAL A 184 15.48 -6.96 -8.92
C VAL A 184 14.18 -7.60 -9.40
N ASN A 185 13.18 -6.79 -9.72
CA ASN A 185 11.88 -7.23 -10.23
C ASN A 185 12.01 -7.88 -11.61
N VAL A 186 12.88 -7.30 -12.49
CA VAL A 186 13.17 -7.83 -13.84
C VAL A 186 13.82 -9.21 -13.78
N VAL A 187 14.49 -9.56 -12.68
CA VAL A 187 15.06 -10.90 -12.48
C VAL A 187 14.05 -11.85 -11.84
N ILE A 188 13.39 -11.41 -10.75
CA ILE A 188 12.52 -12.31 -9.96
C ILE A 188 11.23 -12.65 -10.71
N ALA A 189 10.59 -11.68 -11.39
CA ALA A 189 9.30 -11.92 -12.03
C ALA A 189 9.39 -12.96 -13.18
N PRO A 190 10.35 -12.91 -14.11
CA PRO A 190 10.51 -13.97 -15.10
C PRO A 190 10.84 -15.35 -14.50
N LEU A 191 11.63 -15.40 -13.42
CA LEU A 191 11.90 -16.66 -12.70
C LEU A 191 10.62 -17.23 -12.08
N ALA A 192 9.78 -16.36 -11.49
CA ALA A 192 8.50 -16.76 -10.95
C ALA A 192 7.53 -17.23 -12.04
N ILE A 193 7.52 -16.57 -13.22
CA ILE A 193 6.73 -17.00 -14.39
C ILE A 193 7.21 -18.38 -14.85
N PHE A 194 8.51 -18.53 -15.07
CA PHE A 194 9.10 -19.80 -15.55
C PHE A 194 8.78 -20.96 -14.59
N ALA A 195 9.05 -20.79 -13.30
CA ALA A 195 8.70 -21.78 -12.29
C ALA A 195 7.18 -22.01 -12.21
N GLY A 196 6.39 -20.93 -12.29
CA GLY A 196 4.93 -20.98 -12.23
C GLY A 196 4.29 -21.79 -13.35
N ILE A 197 4.92 -21.87 -14.54
CA ILE A 197 4.44 -22.70 -15.66
C ILE A 197 4.33 -24.18 -15.24
N PHE A 198 5.25 -24.66 -14.40
CA PHE A 198 5.30 -26.06 -13.99
C PHE A 198 4.56 -26.37 -12.69
N TYR A 199 4.39 -25.38 -11.80
CA TYR A 199 3.92 -25.62 -10.43
C TYR A 199 2.63 -24.90 -10.06
N VAL A 200 2.18 -23.92 -10.85
CA VAL A 200 0.92 -23.21 -10.59
C VAL A 200 -0.17 -23.75 -11.53
N HIS A 201 -1.23 -24.30 -10.95
CA HIS A 201 -2.34 -24.84 -11.72
C HIS A 201 -3.40 -23.78 -12.01
N GLU A 202 -4.11 -23.93 -13.15
CA GLU A 202 -5.20 -23.04 -13.49
C GLU A 202 -6.40 -23.28 -12.59
N SER A 203 -7.02 -22.20 -12.17
CA SER A 203 -8.31 -22.21 -11.45
C SER A 203 -9.16 -21.03 -11.90
N LYS A 204 -10.45 -21.25 -12.03
CA LYS A 204 -11.44 -20.22 -12.37
C LYS A 204 -12.73 -20.48 -11.62
N ASP A 205 -13.56 -19.47 -11.49
CA ASP A 205 -14.90 -19.61 -10.95
C ASP A 205 -15.92 -19.55 -12.10
N GLU A 206 -16.57 -20.67 -12.41
CA GLU A 206 -17.55 -20.76 -13.50
C GLU A 206 -18.82 -19.93 -13.24
N ARG A 207 -19.03 -19.46 -12.00
CA ARG A 207 -20.16 -18.61 -11.61
C ARG A 207 -19.84 -17.11 -11.69
N ALA A 208 -18.58 -16.75 -11.92
CA ALA A 208 -18.17 -15.35 -12.00
C ALA A 208 -18.68 -14.70 -13.29
N ASN A 209 -19.52 -13.68 -13.17
CA ASN A 209 -20.12 -12.98 -14.29
C ASN A 209 -19.92 -11.46 -14.19
N GLY A 210 -19.54 -10.85 -15.30
CA GLY A 210 -19.58 -9.41 -15.54
C GLY A 210 -18.50 -8.60 -14.86
N LEU A 211 -18.15 -7.49 -15.49
CA LEU A 211 -17.24 -6.45 -15.01
C LEU A 211 -18.01 -5.12 -14.90
N ASP A 212 -17.44 -4.16 -14.18
CA ASP A 212 -17.91 -2.80 -14.09
C ASP A 212 -16.90 -1.78 -14.64
N PRO A 213 -16.75 -1.64 -15.96
CA PRO A 213 -15.81 -0.67 -16.52
C PRO A 213 -16.18 0.78 -16.21
N ALA A 214 -17.48 1.09 -16.09
CA ALA A 214 -17.93 2.45 -15.79
C ALA A 214 -17.56 2.86 -14.36
N GLY A 215 -17.76 1.97 -13.38
CA GLY A 215 -17.33 2.19 -12.00
C GLY A 215 -15.80 2.35 -11.90
N VAL A 216 -15.03 1.51 -12.61
CA VAL A 216 -13.55 1.63 -12.65
C VAL A 216 -13.13 2.99 -13.19
N VAL A 217 -13.67 3.40 -14.35
CA VAL A 217 -13.32 4.70 -14.96
C VAL A 217 -13.70 5.85 -14.03
N ALA A 218 -14.90 5.80 -13.43
CA ALA A 218 -15.36 6.86 -12.54
C ALA A 218 -14.50 6.97 -11.27
N VAL A 219 -14.21 5.86 -10.57
CA VAL A 219 -13.38 5.89 -9.36
C VAL A 219 -11.95 6.33 -9.68
N THR A 220 -11.38 5.84 -10.78
CA THR A 220 -10.03 6.23 -11.21
C THR A 220 -9.95 7.72 -11.52
N ALA A 221 -10.87 8.24 -12.34
CA ALA A 221 -10.89 9.65 -12.71
C ALA A 221 -11.13 10.55 -11.49
N GLY A 222 -12.05 10.16 -10.60
CA GLY A 222 -12.34 10.91 -9.38
C GLY A 222 -11.14 10.95 -8.42
N LEU A 223 -10.46 9.83 -8.20
CA LEU A 223 -9.28 9.77 -7.34
C LEU A 223 -8.07 10.49 -7.95
N LEU A 224 -7.84 10.37 -9.26
CA LEU A 224 -6.79 11.11 -9.94
C LEU A 224 -7.01 12.63 -9.84
N ALA A 225 -8.24 13.10 -10.02
CA ALA A 225 -8.57 14.52 -9.87
C ALA A 225 -8.37 15.00 -8.42
N LEU A 226 -8.70 14.17 -7.41
CA LEU A 226 -8.48 14.46 -6.00
C LEU A 226 -6.99 14.64 -5.71
N VAL A 227 -6.20 13.65 -6.08
CA VAL A 227 -4.75 13.63 -5.81
C VAL A 227 -4.03 14.73 -6.60
N PHE A 228 -4.46 15.02 -7.84
CA PHE A 228 -3.97 16.17 -8.60
C PHE A 228 -4.17 17.48 -7.83
N GLY A 229 -5.40 17.74 -7.37
CA GLY A 229 -5.68 18.95 -6.61
C GLY A 229 -4.82 19.07 -5.34
N ILE A 230 -4.56 17.96 -4.65
CA ILE A 230 -3.75 17.93 -3.42
C ILE A 230 -2.26 18.15 -3.72
N ILE A 231 -1.68 17.39 -4.64
CA ILE A 231 -0.23 17.46 -4.95
C ILE A 231 0.14 18.82 -5.56
N GLU A 232 -0.66 19.29 -6.49
CA GLU A 232 -0.36 20.51 -7.26
C GLU A 232 -0.82 21.80 -6.57
N GLY A 233 -1.48 21.69 -5.41
CA GLY A 233 -2.00 22.83 -4.66
C GLY A 233 -0.93 23.86 -4.27
N ALA A 234 0.27 23.40 -3.89
CA ALA A 234 1.39 24.27 -3.54
C ALA A 234 1.98 24.98 -4.77
N ARG A 235 1.94 24.33 -5.94
CA ARG A 235 2.52 24.84 -7.19
C ARG A 235 1.60 25.81 -7.92
N TYR A 236 0.33 25.44 -8.11
CA TYR A 236 -0.63 26.23 -8.88
C TYR A 236 -1.45 27.18 -8.02
N GLY A 237 -1.38 27.03 -6.68
CA GLY A 237 -2.17 27.80 -5.70
C GLY A 237 -3.53 27.17 -5.40
N TRP A 238 -3.87 27.15 -4.11
CA TRP A 238 -5.08 26.46 -3.61
C TRP A 238 -6.39 27.08 -4.10
N TRP A 239 -6.44 28.40 -4.24
CA TRP A 239 -7.65 29.15 -4.66
C TRP A 239 -7.36 30.09 -5.82
N LYS A 240 -6.33 30.91 -5.68
CA LYS A 240 -5.89 31.86 -6.71
C LYS A 240 -4.69 31.32 -7.46
N PRO A 241 -4.59 31.57 -8.78
CA PRO A 241 -3.44 31.14 -9.57
C PRO A 241 -2.12 31.73 -9.04
N ILE A 242 -1.11 30.90 -8.96
CA ILE A 242 0.29 31.31 -8.73
C ILE A 242 1.01 31.14 -10.06
N GLY A 243 1.35 32.27 -10.72
CA GLY A 243 2.00 32.26 -12.04
C GLY A 243 1.17 31.70 -13.19
N ASP A 244 1.82 31.46 -14.33
CA ASP A 244 1.18 30.87 -15.52
C ASP A 244 0.92 29.37 -15.31
N GLN A 245 -0.35 28.99 -15.38
CA GLN A 245 -0.76 27.59 -15.22
C GLN A 245 -0.82 26.90 -16.59
N THR A 246 0.11 26.00 -16.83
CA THR A 246 0.18 25.20 -18.06
C THR A 246 0.08 23.71 -17.72
N LEU A 247 -0.90 23.02 -18.32
CA LEU A 247 -1.16 21.60 -18.18
C LEU A 247 -0.85 20.91 -19.51
N GLY A 248 0.27 20.18 -19.59
CA GLY A 248 0.65 19.48 -20.83
C GLY A 248 0.73 20.39 -22.07
N GLY A 249 1.16 21.65 -21.91
CA GLY A 249 1.23 22.64 -22.99
C GLY A 249 -0.05 23.47 -23.18
N TRP A 250 -1.16 23.10 -22.55
CA TRP A 250 -2.41 23.86 -22.59
C TRP A 250 -2.41 24.90 -21.47
N LYS A 251 -2.62 26.19 -21.82
CA LYS A 251 -2.73 27.27 -20.84
C LYS A 251 -4.10 27.26 -20.20
N TRP A 252 -4.12 27.30 -18.86
CA TRP A 252 -5.37 27.36 -18.10
C TRP A 252 -6.12 28.67 -18.39
N PRO A 253 -7.40 28.61 -18.81
CA PRO A 253 -8.12 29.79 -19.28
C PRO A 253 -8.65 30.69 -18.17
N LEU A 254 -8.78 30.18 -16.93
CA LEU A 254 -9.37 30.93 -15.82
C LEU A 254 -8.30 31.70 -15.05
N HIS A 255 -8.16 32.99 -15.29
CA HIS A 255 -7.17 33.83 -14.60
C HIS A 255 -7.51 34.14 -13.14
N ALA A 256 -8.79 34.02 -12.74
CA ALA A 256 -9.25 34.32 -11.38
C ALA A 256 -9.22 33.11 -10.43
N VAL A 257 -9.30 31.88 -10.98
CA VAL A 257 -9.43 30.64 -10.23
C VAL A 257 -8.35 29.67 -10.66
N SER A 258 -7.62 29.10 -9.69
CA SER A 258 -6.63 28.06 -9.95
C SER A 258 -7.28 26.79 -10.52
N VAL A 259 -6.50 25.98 -11.22
CA VAL A 259 -6.90 24.63 -11.66
C VAL A 259 -7.23 23.71 -10.46
N VAL A 260 -6.64 23.96 -9.30
CA VAL A 260 -6.77 23.11 -8.10
C VAL A 260 -8.20 23.00 -7.58
N PRO A 261 -8.91 24.10 -7.23
CA PRO A 261 -10.30 23.99 -6.75
C PRO A 261 -11.23 23.41 -7.82
N VAL A 262 -10.96 23.63 -9.09
CA VAL A 262 -11.72 23.02 -10.18
C VAL A 262 -11.51 21.51 -10.21
N SER A 263 -10.26 21.05 -10.09
CA SER A 263 -9.94 19.61 -10.01
C SER A 263 -10.59 18.96 -8.79
N LEU A 264 -10.53 19.59 -7.61
CA LEU A 264 -11.18 19.09 -6.41
C LEU A 264 -12.71 19.01 -6.56
N THR A 265 -13.32 20.01 -7.21
CA THR A 265 -14.77 20.00 -7.50
C THR A 265 -15.13 18.87 -8.48
N VAL A 266 -14.34 18.70 -9.55
CA VAL A 266 -14.50 17.58 -10.49
C VAL A 266 -14.39 16.24 -9.76
N SER A 267 -13.40 16.08 -8.87
CA SER A 267 -13.26 14.89 -8.04
C SER A 267 -14.51 14.58 -7.23
N VAL A 268 -15.03 15.58 -6.48
CA VAL A 268 -16.25 15.40 -5.67
C VAL A 268 -17.43 14.99 -6.53
N VAL A 269 -17.64 15.64 -7.67
CA VAL A 269 -18.74 15.33 -8.59
C VAL A 269 -18.60 13.92 -9.16
N VAL A 270 -17.40 13.57 -9.66
CA VAL A 270 -17.17 12.25 -10.28
C VAL A 270 -17.25 11.12 -9.24
N LEU A 271 -16.73 11.31 -8.03
CA LEU A 271 -16.86 10.32 -6.96
C LEU A 271 -18.32 10.21 -6.47
N ALA A 272 -19.08 11.31 -6.43
CA ALA A 272 -20.52 11.24 -6.14
C ALA A 272 -21.28 10.45 -7.23
N VAL A 273 -20.95 10.70 -8.51
CA VAL A 273 -21.50 9.91 -9.64
C VAL A 273 -21.11 8.43 -9.51
N PHE A 274 -19.86 8.14 -9.17
CA PHE A 274 -19.41 6.77 -8.89
C PHE A 274 -20.27 6.10 -7.83
N VAL A 275 -20.45 6.71 -6.66
CA VAL A 275 -21.30 6.17 -5.59
C VAL A 275 -22.72 5.92 -6.06
N LEU A 276 -23.32 6.88 -6.78
CA LEU A 276 -24.68 6.73 -7.33
C LEU A 276 -24.79 5.59 -8.36
N LEU A 277 -23.78 5.43 -9.22
CA LEU A 277 -23.72 4.33 -10.18
C LEU A 277 -23.63 2.99 -9.46
N GLU A 278 -22.72 2.85 -8.49
CA GLU A 278 -22.56 1.61 -7.73
C GLU A 278 -23.85 1.21 -6.99
N VAL A 279 -24.46 2.15 -6.26
CA VAL A 279 -25.73 1.88 -5.54
C VAL A 279 -26.83 1.45 -6.49
N ARG A 280 -26.99 2.12 -7.66
CA ARG A 280 -27.98 1.72 -8.68
C ARG A 280 -27.67 0.35 -9.29
N ARG A 281 -26.40 0.01 -9.48
CA ARG A 281 -25.98 -1.28 -10.04
C ARG A 281 -26.23 -2.43 -9.05
N VAL A 282 -25.94 -2.20 -7.76
CA VAL A 282 -26.25 -3.17 -6.69
C VAL A 282 -27.74 -3.49 -6.67
N THR A 283 -28.61 -2.46 -6.68
CA THR A 283 -30.06 -2.66 -6.69
C THR A 283 -30.57 -3.36 -7.96
N ALA A 284 -29.83 -3.23 -9.07
CA ALA A 284 -30.12 -3.91 -10.33
C ALA A 284 -29.49 -5.32 -10.44
N GLY A 285 -28.81 -5.81 -9.39
CA GLY A 285 -28.13 -7.12 -9.39
C GLY A 285 -26.93 -7.18 -10.35
N ARG A 286 -26.35 -6.02 -10.73
CA ARG A 286 -25.21 -5.92 -11.65
C ARG A 286 -23.88 -5.93 -10.89
N PRO A 287 -22.78 -6.36 -11.53
CA PRO A 287 -21.45 -6.27 -10.96
C PRO A 287 -21.10 -4.85 -10.57
N VAL A 288 -20.40 -4.69 -9.46
CA VAL A 288 -19.93 -3.41 -8.90
C VAL A 288 -18.46 -3.49 -8.54
N VAL A 289 -17.79 -2.34 -8.54
CA VAL A 289 -16.42 -2.19 -8.02
C VAL A 289 -16.43 -2.22 -6.50
N PHE A 290 -17.41 -1.53 -5.89
CA PHE A 290 -17.53 -1.43 -4.45
C PHE A 290 -19.01 -1.50 -4.03
N ASP A 291 -19.33 -2.47 -3.18
CA ASP A 291 -20.69 -2.62 -2.64
C ASP A 291 -20.88 -1.73 -1.40
N PHE A 292 -21.42 -0.53 -1.61
CA PHE A 292 -21.69 0.43 -0.53
C PHE A 292 -22.75 -0.08 0.45
N THR A 293 -23.56 -1.08 0.09
CA THR A 293 -24.58 -1.63 1.00
C THR A 293 -23.94 -2.42 2.14
N ASP A 294 -22.74 -2.98 1.93
CA ASP A 294 -22.01 -3.70 2.95
C ASP A 294 -21.47 -2.77 4.07
N LEU A 295 -21.47 -1.43 3.86
CA LEU A 295 -21.12 -0.45 4.90
C LEU A 295 -22.11 -0.41 6.09
N VAL A 296 -23.27 -1.06 5.98
CA VAL A 296 -24.18 -1.26 7.12
C VAL A 296 -23.51 -2.10 8.21
N HIS A 297 -22.62 -3.01 7.82
CA HIS A 297 -21.88 -3.86 8.74
C HIS A 297 -20.80 -3.08 9.45
N ARG A 298 -20.82 -3.08 10.79
CA ARG A 298 -19.91 -2.25 11.62
C ARG A 298 -18.45 -2.67 11.47
N GLY A 299 -18.16 -3.98 11.45
CA GLY A 299 -16.80 -4.51 11.26
C GLY A 299 -16.22 -4.07 9.92
N PHE A 300 -16.99 -4.22 8.85
CA PHE A 300 -16.59 -3.79 7.51
C PHE A 300 -16.33 -2.28 7.46
N ARG A 301 -17.30 -1.45 7.85
CA ARG A 301 -17.19 0.01 7.79
C ARG A 301 -16.00 0.55 8.58
N TYR A 302 -15.90 0.22 9.86
CA TYR A 302 -14.82 0.73 10.71
C TYR A 302 -13.48 0.06 10.40
N GLY A 303 -13.49 -1.18 9.94
CA GLY A 303 -12.30 -1.86 9.43
C GLY A 303 -11.71 -1.15 8.21
N LEU A 304 -12.53 -0.77 7.22
CA LEU A 304 -12.10 -0.02 6.03
C LEU A 304 -11.57 1.37 6.40
N ILE A 305 -12.26 2.11 7.28
CA ILE A 305 -11.80 3.43 7.75
C ILE A 305 -10.42 3.30 8.42
N ASN A 306 -10.26 2.34 9.33
CA ASN A 306 -8.98 2.13 10.01
C ASN A 306 -7.88 1.67 9.05
N THR A 307 -8.19 0.86 8.04
CA THR A 307 -7.24 0.45 7.00
C THR A 307 -6.75 1.67 6.20
N THR A 308 -7.66 2.57 5.84
CA THR A 308 -7.32 3.81 5.13
C THR A 308 -6.43 4.72 5.97
N VAL A 309 -6.82 4.95 7.24
CA VAL A 309 -6.08 5.82 8.17
C VAL A 309 -4.69 5.27 8.48
N LEU A 310 -4.58 3.97 8.75
CA LEU A 310 -3.29 3.28 8.94
C LEU A 310 -2.37 3.53 7.74
N ALA A 311 -2.87 3.26 6.52
CA ALA A 311 -2.07 3.43 5.31
C ALA A 311 -1.68 4.90 5.06
N MET A 312 -2.57 5.85 5.35
CA MET A 312 -2.25 7.28 5.25
C MET A 312 -1.11 7.67 6.19
N GLY A 313 -1.15 7.23 7.45
CA GLY A 313 -0.12 7.53 8.44
C GLY A 313 1.20 6.87 8.09
N GLU A 314 1.18 5.57 7.86
CA GLU A 314 2.34 4.73 7.52
C GLU A 314 3.09 5.30 6.30
N PHE A 315 2.45 5.34 5.13
CA PHE A 315 3.11 5.71 3.89
C PHE A 315 3.41 7.21 3.79
N GLY A 316 2.58 8.06 4.39
CA GLY A 316 2.87 9.50 4.46
C GLY A 316 4.09 9.80 5.32
N ALA A 317 4.25 9.19 6.48
CA ALA A 317 5.43 9.33 7.32
C ALA A 317 6.68 8.74 6.63
N PHE A 318 6.56 7.54 6.05
CA PHE A 318 7.67 6.90 5.32
C PHE A 318 8.07 7.63 4.04
N PHE A 319 7.22 8.48 3.47
CA PHE A 319 7.60 9.36 2.37
C PHE A 319 8.48 10.52 2.85
N VAL A 320 8.16 11.14 3.97
CA VAL A 320 8.90 12.31 4.50
C VAL A 320 10.21 11.89 5.18
N LEU A 321 10.23 10.76 5.90
CA LEU A 321 11.38 10.31 6.69
C LEU A 321 12.68 10.20 5.88
N PRO A 322 12.76 9.51 4.72
CA PRO A 322 13.98 9.46 3.93
C PRO A 322 14.43 10.82 3.41
N ILE A 323 13.49 11.71 3.07
CA ILE A 323 13.80 13.06 2.62
C ILE A 323 14.41 13.87 3.77
N PHE A 324 13.82 13.80 4.96
CA PHE A 324 14.36 14.41 6.17
C PHE A 324 15.78 13.90 6.49
N LEU A 325 15.99 12.58 6.48
CA LEU A 325 17.27 11.97 6.80
C LEU A 325 18.36 12.33 5.77
N GLN A 326 18.03 12.36 4.49
CA GLN A 326 19.00 12.59 3.42
C GLN A 326 19.20 14.07 3.10
N ALA A 327 18.13 14.86 2.95
CA ALA A 327 18.22 16.26 2.60
C ALA A 327 18.32 17.19 3.82
N GLY A 328 17.69 16.83 4.94
CA GLY A 328 17.75 17.58 6.20
C GLY A 328 19.02 17.29 7.01
N LEU A 329 19.38 16.01 7.19
CA LEU A 329 20.54 15.58 7.99
C LEU A 329 21.76 15.16 7.16
N HIS A 330 21.72 15.29 5.84
CA HIS A 330 22.81 14.93 4.92
C HIS A 330 23.29 13.47 5.03
N LEU A 331 22.43 12.54 5.45
CA LEU A 331 22.78 11.13 5.50
C LEU A 331 22.81 10.52 4.08
N SER A 332 23.68 9.54 3.86
CA SER A 332 23.62 8.71 2.65
C SER A 332 22.35 7.86 2.62
N ALA A 333 21.94 7.40 1.42
CA ALA A 333 20.76 6.55 1.28
C ALA A 333 20.88 5.24 2.11
N ILE A 334 22.08 4.63 2.17
CA ILE A 334 22.32 3.44 3.00
C ILE A 334 22.17 3.74 4.50
N ARG A 335 22.68 4.86 4.99
CA ARG A 335 22.48 5.26 6.40
C ARG A 335 21.01 5.55 6.69
N SER A 336 20.32 6.23 5.77
CA SER A 336 18.88 6.47 5.88
C SER A 336 18.10 5.15 5.95
N GLY A 337 18.36 4.21 5.04
CA GLY A 337 17.74 2.89 5.07
C GLY A 337 18.04 2.09 6.34
N THR A 338 19.31 2.15 6.82
CA THR A 338 19.71 1.49 8.07
C THR A 338 19.01 2.09 9.28
N TRP A 339 18.81 3.41 9.31
CA TRP A 339 18.05 4.07 10.40
C TRP A 339 16.58 3.67 10.39
N LEU A 340 15.99 3.40 9.23
CA LEU A 340 14.58 2.99 9.10
C LEU A 340 14.35 1.49 9.38
N LEU A 341 15.40 0.66 9.32
CA LEU A 341 15.31 -0.79 9.50
C LEU A 341 14.58 -1.21 10.81
N PRO A 342 14.81 -0.57 11.98
CA PRO A 342 14.10 -0.95 13.20
C PRO A 342 12.57 -0.86 13.08
N ALA A 343 12.03 0.11 12.34
CA ALA A 343 10.58 0.21 12.14
C ALA A 343 10.04 -1.01 11.36
N GLY A 344 10.72 -1.41 10.29
CA GLY A 344 10.33 -2.58 9.50
C GLY A 344 10.45 -3.90 10.29
N VAL A 345 11.57 -4.09 11.01
CA VAL A 345 11.76 -5.29 11.87
C VAL A 345 10.66 -5.36 12.93
N MET A 346 10.35 -4.23 13.58
CA MET A 346 9.30 -4.19 14.60
C MET A 346 7.90 -4.37 14.00
N ALA A 347 7.64 -3.95 12.77
CA ALA A 347 6.39 -4.24 12.07
C ALA A 347 6.22 -5.74 11.82
N PHE A 348 7.27 -6.42 11.39
CA PHE A 348 7.28 -7.88 11.21
C PHE A 348 7.04 -8.62 12.54
N VAL A 349 7.80 -8.29 13.58
CA VAL A 349 7.66 -8.86 14.92
C VAL A 349 6.28 -8.56 15.51
N GLY A 350 5.83 -7.32 15.36
CA GLY A 350 4.51 -6.87 15.81
C GLY A 350 3.38 -7.64 15.14
N GLY A 351 3.48 -7.92 13.83
CA GLY A 351 2.50 -8.74 13.12
C GLY A 351 2.33 -10.13 13.71
N GLY A 352 3.44 -10.81 14.02
CA GLY A 352 3.43 -12.12 14.69
C GLY A 352 2.83 -12.06 16.10
N ILE A 353 3.29 -11.13 16.93
CA ILE A 353 2.79 -10.94 18.30
C ILE A 353 1.31 -10.54 18.27
N GLY A 354 0.90 -9.64 17.38
CA GLY A 354 -0.48 -9.20 17.20
C GLY A 354 -1.43 -10.36 16.88
N GLY A 355 -0.99 -11.30 16.03
CA GLY A 355 -1.74 -12.52 15.74
C GLY A 355 -1.94 -13.41 16.97
N LEU A 356 -0.91 -13.54 17.82
CA LEU A 356 -0.99 -14.30 19.09
C LEU A 356 -1.90 -13.61 20.12
N LEU A 357 -1.75 -12.29 20.29
CA LEU A 357 -2.56 -11.50 21.22
C LEU A 357 -4.04 -11.47 20.83
N SER A 358 -4.34 -11.46 19.52
CA SER A 358 -5.70 -11.47 19.01
C SER A 358 -6.48 -12.72 19.42
N ARG A 359 -5.81 -13.87 19.55
CA ARG A 359 -6.44 -15.11 20.05
C ARG A 359 -6.88 -15.01 21.50
N ARG A 360 -6.21 -14.18 22.31
CA ARG A 360 -6.52 -14.03 23.75
C ARG A 360 -7.45 -12.86 24.02
N PHE A 361 -7.22 -11.72 23.37
CA PHE A 361 -7.91 -10.47 23.68
C PHE A 361 -8.93 -10.05 22.61
N GLY A 362 -8.92 -10.72 21.45
CA GLY A 362 -9.73 -10.36 20.29
C GLY A 362 -9.06 -9.31 19.38
N PRO A 363 -9.44 -9.27 18.09
CA PRO A 363 -8.80 -8.41 17.07
C PRO A 363 -8.99 -6.91 17.35
N LYS A 364 -10.13 -6.50 17.89
CA LYS A 364 -10.43 -5.10 18.23
C LYS A 364 -9.35 -4.46 19.10
N TYR A 365 -9.02 -5.10 20.23
CA TYR A 365 -8.04 -4.55 21.17
C TYR A 365 -6.63 -4.48 20.57
N VAL A 366 -6.26 -5.47 19.76
CA VAL A 366 -4.95 -5.49 19.08
C VAL A 366 -4.85 -4.33 18.07
N ILE A 367 -5.91 -4.06 17.28
CA ILE A 367 -5.95 -2.91 16.38
C ILE A 367 -5.86 -1.59 17.15
N THR A 368 -6.65 -1.45 18.22
CA THR A 368 -6.67 -0.20 18.99
C THR A 368 -5.30 0.08 19.63
N VAL A 369 -4.67 -0.94 20.23
CA VAL A 369 -3.32 -0.82 20.76
C VAL A 369 -2.33 -0.54 19.65
N GLY A 370 -2.43 -1.23 18.50
CA GLY A 370 -1.57 -1.02 17.33
C GLY A 370 -1.61 0.43 16.84
N LEU A 371 -2.80 0.96 16.54
CA LEU A 371 -2.95 2.34 16.09
C LEU A 371 -2.52 3.36 17.15
N THR A 372 -2.70 3.05 18.44
CA THR A 372 -2.23 3.91 19.54
C THR A 372 -0.69 3.94 19.58
N LEU A 373 -0.03 2.79 19.48
CA LEU A 373 1.43 2.71 19.45
C LEU A 373 2.01 3.40 18.21
N GLU A 374 1.36 3.23 17.06
CA GLU A 374 1.73 3.93 15.83
C GLU A 374 1.60 5.45 15.99
N ALA A 375 0.48 5.94 16.53
CA ALA A 375 0.28 7.35 16.81
C ALA A 375 1.35 7.90 17.76
N ILE A 376 1.65 7.20 18.86
CA ILE A 376 2.72 7.58 19.80
C ILE A 376 4.06 7.63 19.07
N GLY A 377 4.38 6.61 18.26
CA GLY A 377 5.61 6.57 17.47
C GLY A 377 5.74 7.78 16.54
N ILE A 378 4.66 8.15 15.84
CA ILE A 378 4.64 9.33 14.96
C ILE A 378 4.80 10.63 15.77
N TRP A 379 4.15 10.78 16.92
CA TRP A 379 4.33 11.96 17.77
C TRP A 379 5.75 12.04 18.35
N LEU A 380 6.39 10.91 18.63
CA LEU A 380 7.79 10.88 19.00
C LEU A 380 8.72 11.30 17.86
N TYR A 381 8.40 11.02 16.57
CA TYR A 381 9.12 11.61 15.44
C TYR A 381 9.06 13.14 15.48
N VAL A 382 7.85 13.70 15.68
CA VAL A 382 7.66 15.15 15.77
C VAL A 382 8.52 15.77 16.88
N ALA A 383 8.59 15.09 18.04
CA ALA A 383 9.41 15.54 19.16
C ALA A 383 10.92 15.39 18.90
N ALA A 384 11.34 14.33 18.20
CA ALA A 384 12.73 14.02 17.94
C ALA A 384 13.32 14.79 16.75
N PHE A 385 12.49 15.26 15.81
CA PHE A 385 12.96 15.96 14.61
C PHE A 385 13.63 17.30 14.99
N SER A 386 14.90 17.42 14.63
CA SER A 386 15.71 18.62 14.80
C SER A 386 16.92 18.53 13.87
N HIS A 387 17.68 19.62 13.76
CA HIS A 387 18.94 19.63 13.01
C HIS A 387 20.04 18.75 13.65
N SER A 388 19.87 18.40 14.93
CA SER A 388 20.78 17.54 15.70
C SER A 388 20.19 16.16 15.99
N THR A 389 19.19 15.73 15.24
CA THR A 389 18.59 14.41 15.39
C THR A 389 19.62 13.31 15.23
N THR A 390 19.67 12.40 16.21
CA THR A 390 20.54 11.23 16.20
C THR A 390 19.75 9.95 16.01
N PHE A 391 20.40 8.86 15.61
CA PHE A 391 19.77 7.55 15.52
C PHE A 391 19.07 7.15 16.84
N LEU A 392 19.75 7.35 17.98
CA LEU A 392 19.21 6.98 19.28
C LEU A 392 17.96 7.80 19.67
N SER A 393 17.88 9.06 19.24
CA SER A 393 16.68 9.88 19.50
C SER A 393 15.48 9.43 18.67
N LEU A 394 15.70 8.87 17.45
CA LEU A 394 14.64 8.34 16.59
C LEU A 394 14.27 6.89 16.90
N LEU A 395 15.17 6.12 17.50
CA LEU A 395 14.99 4.68 17.70
C LEU A 395 13.69 4.31 18.44
N PRO A 396 13.31 4.96 19.55
CA PRO A 396 12.04 4.64 20.23
C PRO A 396 10.81 4.90 19.34
N ALA A 397 10.84 5.98 18.57
CA ALA A 397 9.79 6.34 17.63
C ALA A 397 9.63 5.28 16.53
N LEU A 398 10.75 4.86 15.92
CA LEU A 398 10.80 3.82 14.88
C LEU A 398 10.27 2.49 15.40
N MET A 399 10.66 2.09 16.61
CA MET A 399 10.22 0.82 17.21
C MET A 399 8.71 0.83 17.50
N LEU A 400 8.19 1.88 18.12
CA LEU A 400 6.76 1.98 18.46
C LEU A 400 5.89 2.09 17.21
N HIS A 401 6.31 2.89 16.23
CA HIS A 401 5.64 2.99 14.94
C HIS A 401 5.56 1.62 14.25
N GLY A 402 6.69 0.90 14.16
CA GLY A 402 6.74 -0.42 13.54
C GLY A 402 5.84 -1.44 14.25
N ILE A 403 5.93 -1.58 15.58
CA ILE A 403 5.05 -2.49 16.34
C ILE A 403 3.59 -2.14 16.11
N GLY A 404 3.25 -0.84 16.11
CA GLY A 404 1.91 -0.34 15.87
C GLY A 404 1.36 -0.78 14.53
N ILE A 405 2.12 -0.56 13.45
CA ILE A 405 1.77 -1.04 12.09
C ILE A 405 1.55 -2.55 12.09
N GLY A 406 2.47 -3.32 12.68
CA GLY A 406 2.37 -4.78 12.71
C GLY A 406 1.11 -5.28 13.40
N PHE A 407 0.79 -4.73 14.58
CA PHE A 407 -0.42 -5.07 15.33
C PHE A 407 -1.68 -4.76 14.53
N ALA A 408 -1.81 -3.54 14.02
CA ALA A 408 -2.98 -3.09 13.29
C ALA A 408 -3.17 -3.88 11.98
N THR A 409 -2.15 -3.98 11.14
CA THR A 409 -2.22 -4.64 9.82
C THR A 409 -2.59 -6.12 9.95
N SER A 410 -2.05 -6.82 10.97
CA SER A 410 -2.31 -8.25 11.15
C SER A 410 -3.78 -8.58 11.44
N GLN A 411 -4.56 -7.61 11.96
CA GLN A 411 -5.94 -7.84 12.40
C GLN A 411 -7.00 -7.13 11.56
N LEU A 412 -6.63 -6.07 10.83
CA LEU A 412 -7.61 -5.27 10.07
C LEU A 412 -8.39 -6.09 9.05
N THR A 413 -7.73 -7.00 8.33
CA THR A 413 -8.41 -7.89 7.37
C THR A 413 -9.42 -8.79 8.07
N ASN A 414 -9.10 -9.33 9.25
CA ASN A 414 -10.01 -10.15 10.03
C ASN A 414 -11.26 -9.36 10.45
N VAL A 415 -11.08 -8.11 10.88
CA VAL A 415 -12.19 -7.23 11.27
C VAL A 415 -13.06 -6.85 10.07
N VAL A 416 -12.46 -6.52 8.93
CA VAL A 416 -13.21 -6.21 7.70
C VAL A 416 -14.09 -7.38 7.27
N LEU A 417 -13.61 -8.61 7.44
CA LEU A 417 -14.33 -9.82 7.01
C LEU A 417 -15.28 -10.38 8.08
N SER A 418 -15.24 -9.89 9.32
CA SER A 418 -15.95 -10.50 10.46
C SER A 418 -17.47 -10.55 10.31
N ASP A 419 -18.05 -9.50 9.73
CA ASP A 419 -19.51 -9.34 9.61
C ASP A 419 -20.00 -9.62 8.17
N ILE A 420 -19.11 -10.03 7.27
CA ILE A 420 -19.41 -10.23 5.86
C ILE A 420 -19.67 -11.71 5.56
N PRO A 421 -20.75 -12.04 4.84
CA PRO A 421 -21.02 -13.41 4.44
C PRO A 421 -19.85 -14.03 3.66
N PRO A 422 -19.52 -15.32 3.86
CA PRO A 422 -18.40 -15.99 3.20
C PRO A 422 -18.41 -15.88 1.66
N GLN A 423 -19.60 -15.78 1.05
CA GLN A 423 -19.78 -15.62 -0.39
C GLN A 423 -19.26 -14.27 -0.91
N LYS A 424 -19.26 -13.23 -0.06
CA LYS A 424 -18.76 -11.88 -0.36
C LYS A 424 -17.35 -11.62 0.15
N ALA A 425 -16.69 -12.59 0.81
CA ALA A 425 -15.37 -12.39 1.44
C ALA A 425 -14.31 -11.94 0.43
N GLY A 426 -14.35 -12.42 -0.81
CA GLY A 426 -13.44 -12.00 -1.88
C GLY A 426 -13.58 -10.52 -2.24
N SER A 427 -14.83 -10.04 -2.44
CA SER A 427 -15.09 -8.63 -2.74
C SER A 427 -14.75 -7.72 -1.56
N ALA A 428 -15.06 -8.14 -0.32
CA ALA A 428 -14.72 -7.39 0.89
C ALA A 428 -13.20 -7.29 1.12
N SER A 429 -12.45 -8.37 0.86
CA SER A 429 -10.98 -8.35 0.89
C SER A 429 -10.40 -7.45 -0.20
N GLY A 430 -10.97 -7.49 -1.40
CA GLY A 430 -10.62 -6.56 -2.48
C GLY A 430 -10.88 -5.10 -2.11
N ALA A 431 -12.02 -4.81 -1.47
CA ALA A 431 -12.34 -3.48 -0.96
C ALA A 431 -11.32 -3.01 0.08
N ALA A 432 -10.90 -3.88 1.02
CA ALA A 432 -9.85 -3.56 1.99
C ALA A 432 -8.51 -3.24 1.31
N GLY A 433 -8.12 -4.02 0.30
CA GLY A 433 -6.94 -3.74 -0.52
C GLY A 433 -7.03 -2.41 -1.26
N MET A 434 -8.19 -2.12 -1.87
CA MET A 434 -8.44 -0.86 -2.58
C MET A 434 -8.31 0.35 -1.64
N VAL A 435 -9.00 0.35 -0.49
CA VAL A 435 -8.96 1.49 0.43
C VAL A 435 -7.59 1.67 1.07
N ARG A 436 -6.82 0.59 1.26
CA ARG A 436 -5.42 0.67 1.70
C ARG A 436 -4.58 1.45 0.69
N GLN A 437 -4.69 1.15 -0.59
CA GLN A 437 -3.94 1.85 -1.64
C GLN A 437 -4.40 3.30 -1.82
N VAL A 438 -5.71 3.56 -1.72
CA VAL A 438 -6.24 4.93 -1.68
C VAL A 438 -5.66 5.69 -0.49
N GLY A 439 -5.63 5.08 0.70
CA GLY A 439 -5.00 5.65 1.90
C GLY A 439 -3.52 5.95 1.69
N THR A 440 -2.77 5.03 1.07
CA THR A 440 -1.35 5.24 0.69
C THR A 440 -1.19 6.47 -0.20
N ALA A 441 -1.96 6.55 -1.28
CA ALA A 441 -1.89 7.67 -2.22
C ALA A 441 -2.24 9.01 -1.56
N LEU A 442 -3.31 9.05 -0.76
CA LEU A 442 -3.73 10.25 -0.03
C LEU A 442 -2.72 10.66 1.05
N GLY A 443 -2.13 9.69 1.76
CA GLY A 443 -1.10 9.94 2.76
C GLY A 443 0.12 10.63 2.15
N ILE A 444 0.66 10.07 1.07
CA ILE A 444 1.81 10.63 0.34
C ILE A 444 1.46 12.02 -0.23
N ALA A 445 0.27 12.17 -0.84
CA ALA A 445 -0.15 13.42 -1.43
C ALA A 445 -0.31 14.54 -0.37
N LEU A 446 -1.10 14.29 0.69
CA LEU A 446 -1.40 15.30 1.72
C LEU A 446 -0.18 15.66 2.56
N ILE A 447 0.50 14.64 3.11
CA ILE A 447 1.65 14.86 3.99
C ILE A 447 2.81 15.45 3.20
N GLY A 448 3.03 14.97 1.97
CA GLY A 448 4.02 15.52 1.07
C GLY A 448 3.71 16.96 0.62
N ALA A 449 2.44 17.30 0.34
CA ALA A 449 2.05 18.68 0.01
C ALA A 449 2.27 19.64 1.20
N ILE A 450 1.95 19.21 2.43
CA ILE A 450 2.23 19.98 3.65
C ILE A 450 3.75 20.17 3.78
N PHE A 451 4.53 19.09 3.61
CA PHE A 451 5.98 19.12 3.68
C PHE A 451 6.58 20.12 2.68
N VAL A 452 6.21 20.04 1.40
CA VAL A 452 6.70 20.95 0.35
C VAL A 452 6.32 22.41 0.63
N SER A 453 5.07 22.65 1.03
CA SER A 453 4.57 23.98 1.36
C SER A 453 5.34 24.60 2.52
N GLN A 454 5.54 23.86 3.61
CA GLN A 454 6.26 24.33 4.79
C GLN A 454 7.75 24.55 4.49
N ALA A 455 8.40 23.63 3.79
CA ALA A 455 9.80 23.77 3.44
C ALA A 455 10.06 25.01 2.55
N THR A 456 9.17 25.24 1.56
CA THR A 456 9.25 26.45 0.72
C THR A 456 9.06 27.72 1.56
N SER A 457 8.15 27.72 2.52
CA SER A 457 7.89 28.84 3.42
C SER A 457 9.08 29.15 4.32
N HIS A 458 9.66 28.13 4.99
CA HIS A 458 10.83 28.28 5.86
C HIS A 458 12.04 28.78 5.07
N VAL A 459 12.36 28.16 3.94
CA VAL A 459 13.49 28.58 3.11
C VAL A 459 13.31 30.02 2.60
N ARG A 460 12.09 30.41 2.20
CA ARG A 460 11.80 31.78 1.78
C ARG A 460 12.02 32.78 2.92
N HIS A 461 11.54 32.47 4.11
CA HIS A 461 11.72 33.32 5.29
C HIS A 461 13.19 33.51 5.65
N ASP A 462 13.94 32.41 5.71
CA ASP A 462 15.35 32.44 6.09
C ASP A 462 16.23 33.11 5.04
N LEU A 463 15.96 32.90 3.74
CA LEU A 463 16.65 33.63 2.67
C LEU A 463 16.37 35.13 2.69
N ALA A 464 15.12 35.54 3.05
CA ALA A 464 14.80 36.96 3.16
C ALA A 464 15.64 37.65 4.25
N ASN A 465 15.87 36.95 5.36
CA ASN A 465 16.61 37.44 6.53
C ASN A 465 18.13 37.22 6.44
N ALA A 466 18.61 36.40 5.50
CA ALA A 466 20.02 36.08 5.34
C ALA A 466 20.83 37.32 4.84
N LYS A 467 21.89 37.67 5.55
CA LYS A 467 22.83 38.74 5.13
C LYS A 467 23.85 38.17 4.15
N GLY A 468 24.27 38.98 3.16
CA GLY A 468 25.34 38.62 2.23
C GLY A 468 24.96 37.71 1.05
N ILE A 469 23.73 37.29 0.91
CA ILE A 469 23.24 36.52 -0.25
C ILE A 469 22.74 37.49 -1.34
N PRO A 470 23.35 37.50 -2.54
CA PRO A 470 22.92 38.36 -3.64
C PRO A 470 21.45 38.08 -4.06
N PRO A 471 20.69 39.12 -4.50
CA PRO A 471 19.28 38.95 -4.91
C PRO A 471 19.06 37.90 -6.00
N ALA A 472 19.99 37.84 -6.98
CA ALA A 472 19.93 36.83 -8.05
C ALA A 472 20.01 35.39 -7.51
N VAL A 473 20.89 35.15 -6.52
CA VAL A 473 21.01 33.83 -5.85
C VAL A 473 19.75 33.50 -5.07
N ARG A 474 19.16 34.50 -4.37
CA ARG A 474 17.87 34.28 -3.64
C ARG A 474 16.76 33.83 -4.58
N VAL A 475 16.60 34.52 -5.72
CA VAL A 475 15.58 34.16 -6.72
C VAL A 475 15.84 32.75 -7.27
N GLN A 476 17.09 32.43 -7.57
CA GLN A 476 17.46 31.11 -8.09
C GLN A 476 17.22 30.00 -7.06
N VAL A 477 17.55 30.22 -5.78
CA VAL A 477 17.31 29.25 -4.69
C VAL A 477 15.82 29.07 -4.46
N LEU A 478 15.03 30.17 -4.41
CA LEU A 478 13.57 30.10 -4.23
C LEU A 478 12.90 29.37 -5.38
N LYS A 479 13.37 29.59 -6.62
CA LYS A 479 12.91 28.85 -7.79
C LYS A 479 13.27 27.36 -7.64
N GLY A 480 14.53 27.04 -7.29
CA GLY A 480 14.98 25.67 -7.09
C GLY A 480 14.28 24.94 -5.95
N VAL A 481 13.92 25.63 -4.87
CA VAL A 481 13.16 25.06 -3.73
C VAL A 481 11.68 24.89 -4.11
N GLY A 482 11.09 25.84 -4.83
CA GLY A 482 9.74 25.72 -5.38
C GLY A 482 9.65 24.62 -6.45
N ASP A 483 10.72 24.45 -7.23
CA ASP A 483 10.84 23.43 -8.27
C ASP A 483 11.28 22.06 -7.72
N GLY A 484 11.84 21.98 -6.47
CA GLY A 484 12.16 20.67 -5.87
C GLY A 484 13.12 20.71 -4.70
N ILE A 485 12.64 20.44 -3.52
CA ILE A 485 13.39 20.38 -2.25
C ILE A 485 14.47 19.26 -2.22
N GLY A 486 14.56 18.44 -3.24
CA GLY A 486 15.53 17.33 -3.33
C GLY A 486 16.73 17.58 -4.23
N GLY A 487 16.70 18.59 -5.07
CA GLY A 487 17.86 19.03 -5.83
C GLY A 487 18.75 19.84 -4.93
N GLY A 488 19.74 19.23 -4.27
CA GLY A 488 20.66 19.89 -3.33
C GLY A 488 21.02 21.30 -3.77
N ALA A 489 21.48 22.13 -2.83
CA ALA A 489 22.00 23.48 -3.13
C ALA A 489 22.79 23.47 -4.44
N PRO A 490 22.64 24.49 -5.32
CA PRO A 490 23.23 24.47 -6.66
C PRO A 490 24.64 23.91 -6.62
N VAL A 491 24.87 22.83 -7.40
CA VAL A 491 26.15 22.11 -7.50
C VAL A 491 27.20 23.13 -7.90
N GLY A 492 28.17 23.39 -7.01
CA GLY A 492 29.18 24.43 -7.13
C GLY A 492 29.36 25.26 -5.86
N ALA A 493 28.45 25.16 -4.90
CA ALA A 493 28.40 25.99 -3.71
C ALA A 493 29.26 25.50 -2.54
N SER A 494 29.82 24.30 -2.55
CA SER A 494 30.54 23.70 -1.42
C SER A 494 31.89 24.37 -1.08
N GLY A 495 32.46 25.13 -2.00
CA GLY A 495 33.71 25.89 -1.77
C GLY A 495 33.53 27.36 -1.35
N ASN A 496 32.33 27.94 -1.57
CA ASN A 496 32.07 29.35 -1.33
C ASN A 496 31.25 29.53 -0.04
N PRO A 497 31.56 30.53 0.82
CA PRO A 497 30.77 30.84 2.02
C PRO A 497 29.28 31.01 1.77
N ILE A 498 28.88 31.66 0.67
CA ILE A 498 27.49 31.87 0.27
C ILE A 498 26.82 30.52 0.00
N GLY A 499 27.50 29.59 -0.66
CA GLY A 499 26.95 28.28 -0.95
C GLY A 499 26.75 27.42 0.30
N ARG A 500 27.65 27.47 1.26
CA ARG A 500 27.46 26.80 2.56
C ARG A 500 26.28 27.39 3.31
N GLN A 501 26.11 28.71 3.30
CA GLN A 501 24.98 29.39 3.92
C GLN A 501 23.66 29.02 3.25
N VAL A 502 23.59 28.95 1.93
CA VAL A 502 22.42 28.51 1.17
C VAL A 502 22.11 27.04 1.48
N SER A 503 23.13 26.17 1.49
CA SER A 503 22.93 24.75 1.83
C SER A 503 22.38 24.57 3.24
N SER A 504 22.88 25.32 4.23
CA SER A 504 22.34 25.26 5.59
C SER A 504 20.91 25.78 5.69
N ILE A 505 20.54 26.84 4.98
CA ILE A 505 19.17 27.36 4.94
C ILE A 505 18.22 26.33 4.34
N VAL A 506 18.61 25.69 3.24
CA VAL A 506 17.76 24.68 2.60
C VAL A 506 17.61 23.43 3.49
N SER A 507 18.71 22.91 4.07
CA SER A 507 18.63 21.73 4.94
C SER A 507 17.83 22.01 6.22
N ASN A 508 17.98 23.21 6.79
CA ASN A 508 17.19 23.65 7.94
C ASN A 508 15.71 23.74 7.59
N GLY A 509 15.37 24.37 6.47
CA GLY A 509 13.99 24.46 6.00
C GLY A 509 13.35 23.10 5.74
N VAL A 510 14.11 22.12 5.24
CA VAL A 510 13.66 20.73 5.09
C VAL A 510 13.43 20.07 6.45
N ALA A 511 14.34 20.25 7.40
CA ALA A 511 14.22 19.67 8.74
C ALA A 511 13.02 20.25 9.50
N ASP A 512 12.82 21.58 9.43
CA ASP A 512 11.71 22.25 10.09
C ASP A 512 10.34 21.90 9.47
N ALA A 513 10.30 21.68 8.16
CA ALA A 513 9.09 21.27 7.45
C ALA A 513 8.64 19.84 7.78
N ALA A 514 9.55 18.97 8.17
CA ALA A 514 9.22 17.57 8.49
C ALA A 514 8.31 17.47 9.73
N ARG A 515 8.47 18.35 10.71
CA ARG A 515 7.65 18.35 11.94
C ARG A 515 6.16 18.54 11.65
N PRO A 516 5.70 19.64 11.01
CA PRO A 516 4.27 19.85 10.77
C PRO A 516 3.68 18.81 9.80
N ALA A 517 4.46 18.34 8.83
CA ALA A 517 4.01 17.30 7.91
C ALA A 517 3.74 15.98 8.63
N VAL A 518 4.68 15.53 9.47
CA VAL A 518 4.53 14.29 10.24
C VAL A 518 3.55 14.46 11.40
N ALA A 519 3.40 15.67 11.97
CA ALA A 519 2.36 15.97 12.96
C ALA A 519 0.95 15.75 12.37
N PHE A 520 0.73 16.12 11.11
CA PHE A 520 -0.54 15.82 10.43
C PHE A 520 -0.77 14.31 10.33
N ALA A 521 0.25 13.51 10.00
CA ALA A 521 0.14 12.05 10.03
C ALA A 521 -0.22 11.54 11.45
N GLY A 522 0.43 12.08 12.48
CA GLY A 522 0.12 11.79 13.88
C GLY A 522 -1.33 12.09 14.25
N PHE A 523 -1.88 13.22 13.79
CA PHE A 523 -3.28 13.56 13.99
C PHE A 523 -4.22 12.55 13.30
N VAL A 524 -3.93 12.19 12.04
CA VAL A 524 -4.71 11.21 11.28
C VAL A 524 -4.74 9.87 11.99
N VAL A 525 -3.58 9.32 12.38
CA VAL A 525 -3.51 8.01 13.06
C VAL A 525 -4.12 8.05 14.46
N THR A 526 -3.97 9.16 15.20
CA THR A 526 -4.65 9.36 16.49
C THR A 526 -6.17 9.30 16.32
N THR A 527 -6.70 9.94 15.28
CA THR A 527 -8.12 9.86 14.94
C THR A 527 -8.53 8.41 14.61
N GLY A 528 -7.68 7.67 13.87
CA GLY A 528 -7.88 6.25 13.61
C GLY A 528 -7.91 5.40 14.89
N ALA A 529 -7.00 5.67 15.83
CA ALA A 529 -7.00 4.98 17.12
C ALA A 529 -8.30 5.22 17.91
N LEU A 530 -8.85 6.44 17.87
CA LEU A 530 -10.16 6.74 18.46
C LEU A 530 -11.31 6.04 17.72
N ILE A 531 -11.30 6.04 16.39
CA ILE A 531 -12.31 5.37 15.57
C ILE A 531 -12.26 3.85 15.77
N SER A 532 -11.08 3.27 16.04
CA SER A 532 -10.94 1.83 16.29
C SER A 532 -11.74 1.34 17.51
N LEU A 533 -12.05 2.23 18.47
CA LEU A 533 -12.92 1.94 19.61
C LEU A 533 -14.36 1.60 19.19
N LEU A 534 -14.78 2.06 17.99
CA LEU A 534 -16.11 1.79 17.40
C LEU A 534 -16.17 0.45 16.66
N VAL A 535 -15.04 -0.21 16.44
CA VAL A 535 -14.95 -1.58 15.90
C VAL A 535 -15.75 -2.52 16.82
N PRO A 536 -16.59 -3.42 16.29
CA PRO A 536 -17.34 -4.35 17.10
C PRO A 536 -16.40 -5.29 17.89
N ASN A 537 -16.86 -5.73 19.04
CA ASN A 537 -16.11 -6.73 19.82
C ASN A 537 -16.33 -8.10 19.15
N ILE A 538 -15.31 -8.59 18.46
CA ILE A 538 -15.31 -9.93 17.87
C ILE A 538 -14.74 -10.84 18.95
N PRO A 539 -15.51 -11.83 19.44
CA PRO A 539 -15.01 -12.76 20.45
C PRO A 539 -13.71 -13.42 19.97
N ALA A 540 -12.76 -13.55 20.87
CA ALA A 540 -11.60 -14.41 20.62
C ALA A 540 -12.12 -15.83 20.32
N GLU A 541 -11.55 -16.51 19.32
CA GLU A 541 -11.94 -17.91 19.05
C GLU A 541 -11.85 -18.71 20.34
N PRO A 542 -12.92 -19.45 20.73
CA PRO A 542 -12.85 -20.31 21.90
C PRO A 542 -11.69 -21.27 21.67
N HIS A 543 -10.81 -21.35 22.67
CA HIS A 543 -9.74 -22.34 22.69
C HIS A 543 -10.40 -23.73 22.68
N VAL A 544 -10.56 -24.32 21.50
CA VAL A 544 -10.93 -25.73 21.39
C VAL A 544 -9.69 -26.49 21.87
N PRO A 545 -9.69 -27.06 23.07
CA PRO A 545 -8.57 -27.86 23.51
C PRO A 545 -8.37 -28.95 22.46
N ALA A 546 -7.13 -29.19 22.07
CA ALA A 546 -6.80 -30.27 21.16
C ALA A 546 -7.52 -31.52 21.67
N SER A 547 -8.42 -32.07 20.85
CA SER A 547 -9.17 -33.28 21.25
C SER A 547 -8.17 -34.28 21.82
N PRO A 548 -8.35 -34.78 23.05
CA PRO A 548 -7.45 -35.78 23.60
C PRO A 548 -7.55 -37.14 22.87
N TRP A 549 -8.50 -37.23 21.94
CA TRP A 549 -8.64 -38.40 21.10
C TRP A 549 -7.76 -38.26 19.86
N PRO A 550 -6.88 -39.25 19.59
CA PRO A 550 -6.24 -39.33 18.31
C PRO A 550 -7.34 -39.30 17.23
N ALA A 551 -7.10 -38.55 16.15
CA ALA A 551 -8.00 -38.57 15.02
C ALA A 551 -8.22 -40.04 14.64
N THR A 552 -9.47 -40.53 14.74
CA THR A 552 -9.83 -41.84 14.24
C THR A 552 -9.35 -41.88 12.80
N THR A 553 -8.33 -42.68 12.54
CA THR A 553 -7.91 -42.97 11.17
C THR A 553 -9.08 -43.68 10.49
N GLU A 554 -9.30 -43.43 9.21
CA GLU A 554 -10.35 -44.11 8.40
C GLU A 554 -10.27 -45.65 8.51
N ALA A 555 -9.20 -46.19 9.10
CA ALA A 555 -9.01 -47.60 9.42
C ALA A 555 -9.87 -48.11 10.58
N ASP A 556 -10.46 -47.23 11.43
CA ASP A 556 -11.26 -47.60 12.58
C ASP A 556 -12.78 -47.57 12.28
N VAL A 557 -13.20 -47.28 11.04
CA VAL A 557 -14.58 -47.45 10.60
C VAL A 557 -14.70 -48.90 10.13
N PRO A 558 -15.47 -49.78 10.82
CA PRO A 558 -15.70 -51.13 10.35
C PRO A 558 -16.33 -51.04 8.98
N ALA A 559 -15.80 -51.83 8.04
CA ALA A 559 -16.37 -51.93 6.70
C ALA A 559 -17.87 -52.25 6.81
N PRO A 560 -18.73 -51.58 6.00
CA PRO A 560 -20.17 -51.90 6.01
C PRO A 560 -20.32 -53.39 5.74
N ASP A 561 -21.10 -54.05 6.58
CA ASP A 561 -21.43 -55.47 6.47
C ASP A 561 -22.08 -55.73 5.12
N PRO A 562 -21.45 -56.50 4.20
CA PRO A 562 -22.00 -56.75 2.88
C PRO A 562 -23.34 -57.52 2.92
N ASP A 563 -23.70 -58.18 4.05
CA ASP A 563 -24.92 -58.93 4.19
C ASP A 563 -26.13 -58.08 4.64
N ALA A 564 -25.89 -56.84 5.12
CA ALA A 564 -26.95 -55.91 5.54
C ALA A 564 -27.76 -55.32 4.36
N GLU A 565 -27.23 -55.35 3.14
CA GLU A 565 -27.97 -54.90 1.94
C GLU A 565 -28.91 -55.95 1.36
N LEU A 566 -28.74 -57.22 1.69
CA LEU A 566 -29.57 -58.31 1.14
C LEU A 566 -30.90 -58.49 1.89
N GLU A 567 -31.02 -58.06 3.13
CA GLU A 567 -32.25 -58.19 3.89
C GLU A 567 -33.29 -57.10 3.58
N SER A 568 -32.92 -55.98 2.94
CA SER A 568 -33.85 -54.91 2.59
C SER A 568 -34.63 -55.13 1.31
N PHE A 569 -34.29 -56.13 0.49
CA PHE A 569 -34.99 -56.47 -0.75
C PHE A 569 -35.97 -57.63 -0.65
N SER A 570 -36.18 -58.25 0.52
CA SER A 570 -37.10 -59.42 0.65
C SER A 570 -38.44 -59.08 1.25
N THR A 571 -38.74 -57.80 1.55
CA THR A 571 -40.05 -57.38 2.09
C THR A 571 -40.57 -56.12 1.40
N SER A 572 -40.95 -56.22 0.12
CA SER A 572 -41.93 -55.32 -0.51
C SER A 572 -42.49 -55.96 -1.75
#